data_cb70994b8a397af1daae6167868381a0
#
_entry.id   cb70994b8a397af1daae6167868381a0
#
_cell.length_a   1.000
_cell.length_b   1.000
_cell.length_c   1.000
_cell.angle_alpha   90.00
_cell.angle_beta   90.00
_cell.angle_gamma   90.00
#
_symmetry.space_group_name_H-M   'P 1'
#
loop_
_entity.id
_entity.type
_entity.pdbx_description
1 polymer ?
#
loop_
_entity_poly.entity_id
_entity_poly.type
_entity_poly.pdbx_seq_one_letter_code
_entity_poly.pdbx_strand_id
1 'polypeptide(L)'
;MQTKGKKKIIDNAGALQKKYAWKSEKTQDTKKQAAACPYAKKCGGCDYQGMSYEQQLQEKQTYVRKNIGDYCKVLPIIGMENPYHYRNKVHAVFDVERRGKHANGGRRTAGNGHAKAAPGGVISGVYKAGTHEVINIDSCEIEDELSSAIIRDIRGLLHSFKIKTYDEDTGYGLLRHVLVRRGFHSGEVMVVLVLGSPILPSKNNFVKALRKLHPEITTVVVNINDKQTSMVLGEKETVIYGKGYIEDTLCGCTFRISPKSFYQVNPVQTEILYNKAITYAGLTGKEKVIDAYCGTGTIGLIAASQAKEVIGVELNRDAVKDAVINAKRNNIKNEQFYNADAGKFMVELSEQNEKVDVV
;
A
#
# COMPACT_ATOMS: atom_id res chain seq x y z
N MET A 1 6.47 22.19 -40.31
CA MET A 1 6.93 20.90 -39.70
C MET A 1 6.23 20.51 -38.40
N GLN A 2 5.11 21.13 -38.04
CA GLN A 2 4.40 20.91 -36.77
C GLN A 2 3.35 19.79 -36.79
N THR A 3 3.00 19.19 -37.92
CA THR A 3 1.88 18.25 -38.04
C THR A 3 2.26 16.78 -37.87
N LYS A 4 3.53 16.41 -38.07
CA LYS A 4 3.96 14.98 -37.92
C LYS A 4 4.13 14.52 -36.46
N GLY A 5 4.48 15.42 -35.54
CA GLY A 5 4.64 15.08 -34.11
C GLY A 5 3.31 14.82 -33.41
N LYS A 6 2.29 15.64 -33.68
CA LYS A 6 0.94 15.47 -33.09
C LYS A 6 0.27 14.17 -33.53
N LYS A 7 0.50 13.73 -34.78
CA LYS A 7 -0.08 12.47 -35.28
C LYS A 7 0.53 11.23 -34.61
N LYS A 8 1.83 11.24 -34.31
CA LYS A 8 2.50 10.14 -33.60
C LYS A 8 2.08 9.99 -32.12
N ILE A 9 1.78 11.12 -31.45
CA ILE A 9 1.29 11.14 -30.06
C ILE A 9 -0.14 10.61 -30.01
N ILE A 10 -0.99 10.98 -30.96
CA ILE A 10 -2.38 10.51 -31.07
C ILE A 10 -2.40 9.01 -31.40
N ASP A 11 -1.51 8.53 -32.25
CA ASP A 11 -1.42 7.12 -32.63
C ASP A 11 -0.93 6.24 -31.47
N ASN A 12 0.01 6.73 -30.64
CA ASN A 12 0.44 6.04 -29.42
C ASN A 12 -0.65 6.02 -28.33
N ALA A 13 -1.40 7.10 -28.16
CA ALA A 13 -2.54 7.15 -27.24
C ALA A 13 -3.64 6.16 -27.70
N GLY A 14 -3.89 6.06 -29.00
CA GLY A 14 -4.83 5.09 -29.59
C GLY A 14 -4.35 3.64 -29.45
N ALA A 15 -3.05 3.39 -29.56
CA ALA A 15 -2.48 2.05 -29.38
C ALA A 15 -2.52 1.60 -27.89
N LEU A 16 -2.24 2.52 -26.95
CA LEU A 16 -2.42 2.28 -25.53
C LEU A 16 -3.90 2.09 -25.14
N GLN A 17 -4.81 2.88 -25.72
CA GLN A 17 -6.25 2.67 -25.53
C GLN A 17 -6.71 1.29 -26.04
N LYS A 18 -6.19 0.81 -27.18
CA LYS A 18 -6.51 -0.54 -27.70
C LYS A 18 -5.89 -1.65 -26.85
N LYS A 19 -4.72 -1.43 -26.26
CA LYS A 19 -4.04 -2.41 -25.40
C LYS A 19 -4.71 -2.58 -24.04
N TYR A 20 -5.30 -1.50 -23.49
CA TYR A 20 -5.91 -1.48 -22.15
C TYR A 20 -7.41 -1.20 -22.16
N ALA A 21 -8.06 -1.08 -23.32
CA ALA A 21 -9.50 -0.97 -23.41
C ALA A 21 -10.13 -2.30 -23.02
N TRP A 22 -11.01 -2.28 -22.04
CA TRP A 22 -11.88 -3.41 -21.75
C TRP A 22 -12.64 -3.78 -23.03
N LYS A 23 -12.29 -4.90 -23.63
CA LYS A 23 -13.07 -5.52 -24.67
C LYS A 23 -14.22 -6.25 -23.99
N SER A 24 -15.44 -5.75 -24.13
CA SER A 24 -16.66 -6.48 -23.83
C SER A 24 -16.86 -7.60 -24.85
N GLU A 25 -15.90 -8.48 -25.04
CA GLU A 25 -16.15 -9.74 -25.70
C GLU A 25 -16.92 -10.59 -24.70
N LYS A 26 -18.17 -10.94 -25.08
CA LYS A 26 -19.01 -11.89 -24.40
C LYS A 26 -18.31 -13.24 -24.31
N THR A 27 -17.42 -13.39 -23.34
CA THR A 27 -17.00 -14.71 -22.89
C THR A 27 -18.16 -15.27 -22.07
N GLN A 28 -18.92 -16.16 -22.71
CA GLN A 28 -19.84 -17.05 -22.05
C GLN A 28 -19.08 -17.96 -21.10
N ASP A 29 -18.66 -17.48 -19.92
CA ASP A 29 -18.32 -18.36 -18.78
C ASP A 29 -17.93 -17.59 -17.49
N THR A 30 -18.53 -16.43 -17.21
CA THR A 30 -18.31 -15.75 -15.93
C THR A 30 -19.58 -15.60 -15.10
N LYS A 31 -20.47 -16.60 -15.14
CA LYS A 31 -21.53 -16.78 -14.12
C LYS A 31 -21.02 -17.50 -12.86
N LYS A 32 -19.75 -17.48 -12.56
CA LYS A 32 -19.31 -17.60 -11.18
C LYS A 32 -19.57 -16.24 -10.54
N GLN A 33 -20.74 -16.06 -9.90
CA GLN A 33 -20.87 -15.07 -8.83
C GLN A 33 -19.62 -15.22 -7.99
N ALA A 34 -18.78 -14.17 -7.93
CA ALA A 34 -17.64 -14.15 -7.04
C ALA A 34 -18.16 -14.60 -5.69
N ALA A 35 -17.62 -15.69 -5.16
CA ALA A 35 -18.07 -16.21 -3.89
C ALA A 35 -17.94 -15.05 -2.90
N ALA A 36 -19.06 -14.68 -2.25
CA ALA A 36 -19.05 -13.50 -1.39
C ALA A 36 -17.96 -13.70 -0.36
N CYS A 37 -17.04 -12.73 -0.22
CA CYS A 37 -15.96 -12.79 0.75
C CYS A 37 -16.53 -13.19 2.13
N PRO A 38 -16.01 -14.22 2.80
CA PRO A 38 -16.56 -14.72 4.06
C PRO A 38 -16.55 -13.67 5.18
N TYR A 39 -15.74 -12.65 5.03
CA TYR A 39 -15.59 -11.55 5.99
C TYR A 39 -16.41 -10.30 5.65
N ALA A 40 -17.11 -10.27 4.51
CA ALA A 40 -17.78 -9.08 3.97
C ALA A 40 -18.70 -8.36 4.96
N LYS A 41 -19.42 -9.10 5.83
CA LYS A 41 -20.36 -8.55 6.82
C LYS A 41 -19.67 -7.91 8.03
N LYS A 42 -18.38 -8.17 8.26
CA LYS A 42 -17.64 -7.75 9.45
C LYS A 42 -16.45 -6.85 9.11
N CYS A 43 -15.74 -7.17 8.04
CA CYS A 43 -14.56 -6.46 7.57
C CYS A 43 -14.98 -5.20 6.81
N GLY A 44 -14.48 -4.03 7.22
CA GLY A 44 -14.69 -2.76 6.53
C GLY A 44 -13.64 -2.44 5.45
N GLY A 45 -12.90 -3.43 4.96
CA GLY A 45 -11.77 -3.21 4.05
C GLY A 45 -12.13 -3.01 2.57
N CYS A 46 -13.40 -3.26 2.17
CA CYS A 46 -13.84 -3.17 0.79
C CYS A 46 -15.22 -2.52 0.70
N ASP A 47 -15.32 -1.39 -0.01
CA ASP A 47 -16.57 -0.62 -0.14
C ASP A 47 -17.56 -1.26 -1.12
N TYR A 48 -17.08 -2.04 -2.10
CA TYR A 48 -17.91 -2.63 -3.18
C TYR A 48 -18.15 -4.13 -3.01
N GLN A 49 -18.19 -4.62 -1.77
CA GLN A 49 -18.47 -6.02 -1.49
C GLN A 49 -19.87 -6.43 -1.97
N GLY A 50 -19.97 -7.61 -2.61
CA GLY A 50 -21.21 -8.15 -3.13
C GLY A 50 -21.58 -7.67 -4.54
N MET A 51 -20.79 -6.78 -5.15
CA MET A 51 -20.93 -6.37 -6.55
C MET A 51 -19.97 -7.17 -7.44
N SER A 52 -20.40 -7.54 -8.66
CA SER A 52 -19.47 -8.04 -9.66
C SER A 52 -18.46 -6.95 -10.05
N TYR A 53 -17.32 -7.34 -10.59
CA TYR A 53 -16.31 -6.35 -10.97
C TYR A 53 -16.81 -5.40 -12.05
N GLU A 54 -17.61 -5.87 -12.99
CA GLU A 54 -18.26 -5.04 -14.00
C GLU A 54 -19.20 -4.01 -13.36
N GLN A 55 -19.99 -4.41 -12.36
CA GLN A 55 -20.84 -3.48 -11.61
C GLN A 55 -20.00 -2.43 -10.87
N GLN A 56 -18.89 -2.83 -10.24
CA GLN A 56 -17.98 -1.88 -9.59
C GLN A 56 -17.39 -0.86 -10.57
N LEU A 57 -16.98 -1.28 -11.76
CA LEU A 57 -16.49 -0.40 -12.82
C LEU A 57 -17.59 0.55 -13.30
N GLN A 58 -18.82 0.06 -13.47
CA GLN A 58 -19.96 0.86 -13.90
C GLN A 58 -20.34 1.93 -12.87
N GLU A 59 -20.36 1.58 -11.58
CA GLU A 59 -20.61 2.53 -10.49
C GLU A 59 -19.55 3.63 -10.47
N LYS A 60 -18.26 3.26 -10.52
CA LYS A 60 -17.14 4.22 -10.55
C LYS A 60 -17.21 5.14 -11.79
N GLN A 61 -17.53 4.59 -12.95
CA GLN A 61 -17.70 5.37 -14.18
C GLN A 61 -18.89 6.35 -14.06
N THR A 62 -19.99 5.89 -13.49
CA THR A 62 -21.19 6.71 -13.28
C THR A 62 -20.89 7.84 -12.27
N TYR A 63 -20.20 7.53 -11.17
CA TYR A 63 -19.80 8.52 -10.19
C TYR A 63 -18.93 9.65 -10.82
N VAL A 64 -17.93 9.29 -11.60
CA VAL A 64 -17.07 10.28 -12.27
C VAL A 64 -17.87 11.11 -13.29
N ARG A 65 -18.72 10.48 -14.11
CA ARG A 65 -19.58 11.19 -15.07
C ARG A 65 -20.51 12.18 -14.39
N LYS A 66 -21.11 11.80 -13.24
CA LYS A 66 -21.99 12.68 -12.48
C LYS A 66 -21.28 13.93 -11.96
N ASN A 67 -20.00 13.82 -11.58
CA ASN A 67 -19.29 14.93 -10.96
C ASN A 67 -18.58 15.86 -11.96
N ILE A 68 -18.12 15.35 -13.10
CA ILE A 68 -17.34 16.14 -14.05
C ILE A 68 -17.85 16.06 -15.51
N GLY A 69 -18.90 15.30 -15.76
CA GLY A 69 -19.43 15.10 -17.13
C GLY A 69 -19.95 16.35 -17.81
N ASP A 70 -20.41 17.34 -17.05
CA ASP A 70 -20.85 18.64 -17.55
C ASP A 70 -19.71 19.55 -17.98
N TYR A 71 -18.49 19.30 -17.47
CA TYR A 71 -17.30 20.10 -17.77
C TYR A 71 -16.43 19.51 -18.88
N CYS A 72 -16.41 18.17 -19.00
CA CYS A 72 -15.60 17.51 -20.00
C CYS A 72 -16.10 16.11 -20.34
N LYS A 73 -15.67 15.60 -21.50
CA LYS A 73 -15.96 14.20 -21.89
C LYS A 73 -15.19 13.24 -20.99
N VAL A 74 -15.92 12.44 -20.22
CA VAL A 74 -15.35 11.35 -19.40
C VAL A 74 -15.10 10.13 -20.29
N LEU A 75 -13.84 9.73 -20.38
CA LEU A 75 -13.41 8.54 -21.12
C LEU A 75 -13.83 7.26 -20.37
N PRO A 76 -13.89 6.10 -21.05
CA PRO A 76 -14.15 4.83 -20.38
C PRO A 76 -13.13 4.52 -19.29
N ILE A 77 -13.61 3.97 -18.17
CA ILE A 77 -12.76 3.49 -17.08
C ILE A 77 -11.83 2.38 -17.57
N ILE A 78 -10.61 2.36 -17.06
CA ILE A 78 -9.64 1.30 -17.31
C ILE A 78 -9.65 0.37 -16.11
N GLY A 79 -10.22 -0.82 -16.28
CA GLY A 79 -10.28 -1.85 -15.24
C GLY A 79 -9.04 -2.73 -15.23
N MET A 80 -8.90 -3.53 -14.17
CA MET A 80 -7.92 -4.60 -14.10
C MET A 80 -8.39 -5.84 -14.86
N GLU A 81 -7.48 -6.57 -15.44
CA GLU A 81 -7.75 -7.90 -16.01
C GLU A 81 -8.02 -8.91 -14.89
N ASN A 82 -7.23 -8.91 -13.83
CA ASN A 82 -7.45 -9.67 -12.61
C ASN A 82 -7.53 -8.75 -11.39
N PRO A 83 -8.71 -8.47 -10.82
CA PRO A 83 -8.89 -7.55 -9.71
C PRO A 83 -8.67 -8.20 -8.32
N TYR A 84 -7.99 -9.34 -8.25
CA TYR A 84 -7.72 -10.08 -7.03
C TYR A 84 -6.22 -10.11 -6.70
N HIS A 85 -5.90 -10.28 -5.41
CA HIS A 85 -4.55 -10.48 -4.88
C HIS A 85 -3.51 -9.44 -5.32
N TYR A 86 -3.96 -8.23 -5.67
CA TYR A 86 -3.12 -7.15 -6.20
C TYR A 86 -2.39 -6.35 -5.12
N ARG A 87 -2.84 -6.45 -3.85
CA ARG A 87 -2.37 -5.59 -2.77
C ARG A 87 -1.02 -6.04 -2.24
N ASN A 88 0.05 -5.37 -2.66
CA ASN A 88 1.44 -5.69 -2.34
C ASN A 88 1.90 -5.24 -0.93
N LYS A 89 1.03 -4.60 -0.17
CA LYS A 89 1.23 -4.21 1.23
C LYS A 89 0.07 -4.72 2.06
N VAL A 90 0.36 -5.64 2.95
CA VAL A 90 -0.61 -6.26 3.84
C VAL A 90 -0.26 -5.90 5.29
N HIS A 91 -1.28 -5.60 6.07
CA HIS A 91 -1.15 -5.24 7.47
C HIS A 91 -2.15 -6.04 8.30
N ALA A 92 -1.66 -6.72 9.32
CA ALA A 92 -2.51 -7.47 10.25
C ALA A 92 -2.27 -7.04 11.69
N VAL A 93 -3.36 -6.94 12.43
CA VAL A 93 -3.39 -6.81 13.89
C VAL A 93 -3.35 -8.20 14.49
N PHE A 94 -2.69 -8.36 15.64
CA PHE A 94 -2.61 -9.61 16.37
C PHE A 94 -3.31 -9.48 17.73
N ASP A 95 -4.18 -10.44 18.05
CA ASP A 95 -4.92 -10.49 19.33
C ASP A 95 -5.13 -11.94 19.77
N VAL A 96 -5.76 -12.12 20.91
CA VAL A 96 -6.21 -13.43 21.42
C VAL A 96 -7.72 -13.53 21.23
N GLU A 97 -8.20 -14.66 20.73
CA GLU A 97 -9.63 -14.91 20.60
C GLU A 97 -10.33 -14.79 21.97
N ARG A 98 -11.15 -13.78 22.12
CA ARG A 98 -11.92 -13.55 23.36
C ARG A 98 -13.17 -14.42 23.31
N ARG A 99 -13.14 -15.60 23.94
CA ARG A 99 -14.33 -16.46 24.08
C ARG A 99 -15.41 -15.73 24.89
N GLY A 100 -16.54 -15.39 24.25
CA GLY A 100 -17.82 -15.16 24.91
C GLY A 100 -17.99 -13.81 25.61
N LYS A 101 -18.12 -12.71 24.84
CA LYS A 101 -18.87 -11.51 25.27
C LYS A 101 -20.07 -11.24 24.35
N HIS A 102 -20.80 -12.28 24.00
CA HIS A 102 -22.11 -12.13 23.34
C HIS A 102 -23.16 -12.89 24.11
N ALA A 103 -23.49 -12.42 25.31
CA ALA A 103 -24.80 -12.57 25.93
C ALA A 103 -24.93 -11.56 27.06
N ASN A 104 -25.84 -10.61 26.88
CA ASN A 104 -26.42 -9.71 27.86
C ASN A 104 -25.56 -8.53 28.36
N GLY A 105 -26.04 -7.34 28.02
CA GLY A 105 -25.67 -6.05 28.62
C GLY A 105 -25.91 -6.04 30.15
N GLY A 106 -25.00 -6.64 30.91
CA GLY A 106 -24.97 -6.64 32.36
C GLY A 106 -23.84 -5.73 32.87
N ARG A 107 -24.22 -4.74 33.65
CA ARG A 107 -23.37 -3.80 34.38
C ARG A 107 -22.27 -4.56 35.16
N ARG A 108 -21.00 -4.22 34.93
CA ARG A 108 -19.84 -4.74 35.67
C ARG A 108 -20.00 -4.36 37.16
N THR A 109 -20.22 -5.33 38.04
CA THR A 109 -19.91 -5.20 39.45
C THR A 109 -18.46 -5.59 39.66
N ALA A 110 -17.69 -4.73 40.33
CA ALA A 110 -16.32 -4.99 40.70
C ALA A 110 -16.28 -6.16 41.70
N GLY A 111 -15.95 -7.35 41.23
CA GLY A 111 -15.75 -8.55 42.06
C GLY A 111 -14.31 -9.06 41.83
N ASN A 112 -13.50 -9.03 42.89
CA ASN A 112 -12.19 -9.65 42.95
C ASN A 112 -12.29 -11.16 42.67
N GLY A 113 -11.97 -11.59 41.48
CA GLY A 113 -11.89 -12.98 41.12
C GLY A 113 -11.14 -13.17 39.83
N HIS A 114 -9.87 -13.55 39.89
CA HIS A 114 -9.05 -13.92 38.73
C HIS A 114 -9.57 -15.25 38.14
N ALA A 115 -10.68 -15.20 37.42
CA ALA A 115 -11.04 -16.33 36.56
C ALA A 115 -10.05 -16.30 35.37
N LYS A 116 -9.04 -17.18 35.38
CA LYS A 116 -8.21 -17.49 34.22
C LYS A 116 -9.12 -18.02 33.13
N ALA A 117 -9.54 -17.17 32.18
CA ALA A 117 -10.13 -17.67 30.95
C ALA A 117 -9.10 -18.60 30.29
N ALA A 118 -9.54 -19.79 29.86
CA ALA A 118 -8.69 -20.66 29.06
C ALA A 118 -8.18 -19.86 27.85
N PRO A 119 -6.88 -19.95 27.53
CA PRO A 119 -6.30 -19.13 26.48
C PRO A 119 -7.02 -19.43 25.16
N GLY A 120 -7.75 -18.47 24.64
CA GLY A 120 -8.21 -18.47 23.26
C GLY A 120 -6.99 -18.53 22.34
N GLY A 121 -7.12 -19.13 21.16
CA GLY A 121 -6.03 -19.16 20.17
C GLY A 121 -5.63 -17.73 19.76
N VAL A 122 -4.39 -17.55 19.30
CA VAL A 122 -3.97 -16.29 18.68
C VAL A 122 -4.71 -16.13 17.36
N ILE A 123 -5.24 -14.93 17.14
CA ILE A 123 -5.88 -14.51 15.90
C ILE A 123 -5.10 -13.38 15.26
N SER A 124 -5.23 -13.23 13.94
CA SER A 124 -4.67 -12.10 13.21
C SER A 124 -5.59 -11.67 12.08
N GLY A 125 -5.63 -10.37 11.81
CA GLY A 125 -6.45 -9.82 10.74
C GLY A 125 -6.63 -8.32 10.86
N VAL A 126 -7.86 -7.84 10.71
CA VAL A 126 -8.18 -6.40 10.74
C VAL A 126 -9.17 -6.09 11.85
N TYR A 127 -9.21 -4.84 12.26
CA TYR A 127 -10.27 -4.39 13.16
C TYR A 127 -11.62 -4.37 12.45
N LYS A 128 -12.65 -4.83 13.14
CA LYS A 128 -14.03 -4.59 12.75
C LYS A 128 -14.30 -3.08 12.76
N ALA A 129 -14.96 -2.59 11.72
CA ALA A 129 -15.22 -1.17 11.55
C ALA A 129 -15.78 -0.50 12.83
N GLY A 130 -15.14 0.58 13.26
CA GLY A 130 -15.52 1.36 14.44
C GLY A 130 -15.25 0.67 15.78
N THR A 131 -14.47 -0.40 15.84
CA THR A 131 -14.16 -1.14 17.08
C THR A 131 -12.68 -1.54 17.16
N HIS A 132 -12.24 -2.04 18.34
CA HIS A 132 -10.95 -2.74 18.52
C HIS A 132 -11.11 -4.26 18.50
N GLU A 133 -12.27 -4.79 18.07
CA GLU A 133 -12.45 -6.24 17.89
C GLU A 133 -11.71 -6.70 16.64
N VAL A 134 -10.78 -7.64 16.79
CA VAL A 134 -10.02 -8.20 15.67
C VAL A 134 -10.82 -9.31 14.99
N ILE A 135 -11.01 -9.19 13.68
CA ILE A 135 -11.59 -10.24 12.84
C ILE A 135 -10.45 -11.14 12.39
N ASN A 136 -10.51 -12.43 12.74
CA ASN A 136 -9.53 -13.39 12.26
C ASN A 136 -9.69 -13.58 10.74
N ILE A 137 -8.63 -13.29 9.99
CA ILE A 137 -8.58 -13.42 8.52
C ILE A 137 -7.47 -14.41 8.18
N ASP A 138 -7.83 -15.51 7.55
CA ASP A 138 -6.90 -16.52 7.06
C ASP A 138 -6.51 -16.31 5.60
N SER A 139 -7.39 -15.69 4.81
CA SER A 139 -7.14 -15.30 3.42
C SER A 139 -7.99 -14.09 3.06
N CYS A 140 -7.48 -13.24 2.20
CA CYS A 140 -8.18 -12.07 1.71
C CYS A 140 -8.07 -12.00 0.18
N GLU A 141 -9.20 -11.79 -0.49
CA GLU A 141 -9.28 -11.79 -1.96
C GLU A 141 -8.48 -10.66 -2.63
N ILE A 142 -8.15 -9.58 -1.90
CA ILE A 142 -7.40 -8.46 -2.46
C ILE A 142 -5.93 -8.44 -2.03
N GLU A 143 -5.57 -9.11 -0.94
CA GLU A 143 -4.21 -9.17 -0.44
C GLU A 143 -3.36 -10.17 -1.21
N ASP A 144 -2.07 -9.87 -1.39
CA ASP A 144 -1.09 -10.81 -1.92
C ASP A 144 -1.10 -12.10 -1.09
N GLU A 145 -1.23 -13.25 -1.76
CA GLU A 145 -1.39 -14.56 -1.13
C GLU A 145 -0.19 -14.97 -0.27
N LEU A 146 1.04 -14.66 -0.75
CA LEU A 146 2.26 -14.94 0.00
C LEU A 146 2.32 -14.10 1.28
N SER A 147 1.94 -12.82 1.21
CA SER A 147 1.89 -11.93 2.36
C SER A 147 0.89 -12.42 3.41
N SER A 148 -0.29 -12.88 3.00
CA SER A 148 -1.29 -13.49 3.89
C SER A 148 -0.78 -14.80 4.50
N ALA A 149 -0.05 -15.63 3.72
CA ALA A 149 0.56 -16.87 4.23
C ALA A 149 1.63 -16.57 5.29
N ILE A 150 2.50 -15.60 5.05
CA ILE A 150 3.52 -15.15 6.03
C ILE A 150 2.87 -14.72 7.34
N ILE A 151 1.78 -13.95 7.30
CA ILE A 151 1.07 -13.52 8.51
C ILE A 151 0.50 -14.71 9.30
N ARG A 152 -0.11 -15.68 8.61
CA ARG A 152 -0.63 -16.92 9.26
C ARG A 152 0.50 -17.69 9.93
N ASP A 153 1.64 -17.84 9.26
CA ASP A 153 2.77 -18.61 9.79
C ASP A 153 3.46 -17.89 10.95
N ILE A 154 3.56 -16.56 10.92
CA ILE A 154 3.97 -15.77 12.09
C ILE A 154 3.03 -16.05 13.26
N ARG A 155 1.69 -16.06 13.04
CA ARG A 155 0.70 -16.40 14.07
C ARG A 155 0.98 -17.78 14.69
N GLY A 156 1.30 -18.76 13.86
CA GLY A 156 1.66 -20.12 14.31
C GLY A 156 2.95 -20.17 15.13
N LEU A 157 3.93 -19.33 14.82
CA LEU A 157 5.22 -19.29 15.51
C LEU A 157 5.15 -18.64 16.90
N LEU A 158 4.18 -17.75 17.17
CA LEU A 158 4.15 -16.95 18.40
C LEU A 158 4.18 -17.80 19.68
N HIS A 159 3.44 -18.91 19.71
CA HIS A 159 3.40 -19.80 20.85
C HIS A 159 4.77 -20.43 21.13
N SER A 160 5.45 -20.94 20.09
CA SER A 160 6.75 -21.61 20.20
C SER A 160 7.85 -20.67 20.69
N PHE A 161 7.75 -19.37 20.36
CA PHE A 161 8.71 -18.35 20.75
C PHE A 161 8.28 -17.56 21.99
N LYS A 162 7.17 -17.94 22.64
CA LYS A 162 6.62 -17.27 23.85
C LYS A 162 6.37 -15.77 23.61
N ILE A 163 6.00 -15.40 22.39
CA ILE A 163 5.65 -14.02 22.01
C ILE A 163 4.17 -13.83 22.28
N LYS A 164 3.83 -12.91 23.18
CA LYS A 164 2.43 -12.55 23.49
C LYS A 164 1.97 -11.46 22.54
N THR A 165 0.71 -11.51 22.12
CA THR A 165 0.05 -10.40 21.43
C THR A 165 -0.12 -9.23 22.39
N TYR A 166 -0.08 -8.02 21.85
CA TYR A 166 -0.30 -6.80 22.62
C TYR A 166 -1.81 -6.58 22.79
N ASP A 167 -2.23 -6.26 23.99
CA ASP A 167 -3.61 -5.92 24.34
C ASP A 167 -3.70 -4.40 24.47
N GLU A 168 -4.43 -3.74 23.56
CA GLU A 168 -4.57 -2.29 23.52
C GLU A 168 -5.33 -1.71 24.72
N ASP A 169 -6.20 -2.51 25.37
CA ASP A 169 -6.97 -2.09 26.54
C ASP A 169 -6.10 -2.05 27.82
N THR A 170 -5.16 -2.98 27.94
CA THR A 170 -4.32 -3.13 29.13
C THR A 170 -2.90 -2.64 28.96
N GLY A 171 -2.45 -2.47 27.74
CA GLY A 171 -1.06 -2.10 27.40
C GLY A 171 -0.03 -3.24 27.61
N TYR A 172 -0.49 -4.47 27.85
CA TYR A 172 0.37 -5.63 28.06
C TYR A 172 0.52 -6.47 26.79
N GLY A 173 1.71 -7.05 26.64
CA GLY A 173 2.05 -7.90 25.51
C GLY A 173 3.17 -7.30 24.68
N LEU A 174 3.46 -7.92 23.56
CA LEU A 174 4.61 -7.54 22.74
C LEU A 174 4.22 -7.23 21.29
N LEU A 175 3.69 -8.21 20.55
CA LEU A 175 3.38 -8.07 19.13
C LEU A 175 2.05 -7.38 18.92
N ARG A 176 2.07 -6.20 18.34
CA ARG A 176 0.87 -5.40 18.00
C ARG A 176 0.41 -5.70 16.57
N HIS A 177 1.32 -5.50 15.62
CA HIS A 177 1.00 -5.61 14.20
C HIS A 177 2.13 -6.32 13.44
N VAL A 178 1.77 -6.89 12.31
CA VAL A 178 2.72 -7.32 11.29
C VAL A 178 2.37 -6.62 9.98
N LEU A 179 3.37 -5.99 9.37
CA LEU A 179 3.28 -5.43 8.04
C LEU A 179 4.14 -6.27 7.11
N VAL A 180 3.57 -6.74 6.00
CA VAL A 180 4.31 -7.41 4.93
C VAL A 180 4.24 -6.54 3.68
N ARG A 181 5.39 -6.31 3.06
CA ARG A 181 5.49 -5.66 1.75
C ARG A 181 6.17 -6.59 0.78
N ARG A 182 5.64 -6.72 -0.41
CA ARG A 182 6.22 -7.49 -1.50
C ARG A 182 6.50 -6.60 -2.70
N GLY A 183 7.72 -6.68 -3.26
CA GLY A 183 8.03 -6.13 -4.55
C GLY A 183 7.34 -6.97 -5.63
N PHE A 184 6.55 -6.33 -6.48
CA PHE A 184 5.75 -7.03 -7.48
C PHE A 184 6.62 -7.63 -8.59
N HIS A 185 7.59 -6.86 -9.10
CA HIS A 185 8.52 -7.31 -10.13
C HIS A 185 9.76 -8.01 -9.54
N SER A 186 10.25 -7.55 -8.40
CA SER A 186 11.46 -8.11 -7.78
C SER A 186 11.21 -9.41 -7.02
N GLY A 187 9.98 -9.61 -6.52
CA GLY A 187 9.65 -10.70 -5.60
C GLY A 187 10.24 -10.56 -4.20
N GLU A 188 11.00 -9.49 -3.90
CA GLU A 188 11.56 -9.27 -2.56
C GLU A 188 10.45 -9.07 -1.52
N VAL A 189 10.63 -9.65 -0.34
CA VAL A 189 9.65 -9.55 0.75
C VAL A 189 10.29 -8.93 1.98
N MET A 190 9.61 -7.91 2.51
CA MET A 190 9.91 -7.27 3.79
C MET A 190 8.84 -7.58 4.81
N VAL A 191 9.27 -8.06 5.98
CA VAL A 191 8.41 -8.24 7.14
C VAL A 191 8.75 -7.21 8.20
N VAL A 192 7.77 -6.46 8.68
CA VAL A 192 7.91 -5.50 9.77
C VAL A 192 7.09 -6.00 10.96
N LEU A 193 7.78 -6.31 12.05
CA LEU A 193 7.16 -6.69 13.33
C LEU A 193 7.01 -5.43 14.18
N VAL A 194 5.77 -5.01 14.43
CA VAL A 194 5.47 -3.85 15.27
C VAL A 194 5.28 -4.31 16.70
N LEU A 195 6.18 -3.88 17.58
CA LEU A 195 6.26 -4.31 18.96
C LEU A 195 5.95 -3.17 19.93
N GLY A 196 5.30 -3.49 21.05
CA GLY A 196 5.09 -2.57 22.17
C GLY A 196 6.35 -2.32 23.02
N SER A 197 7.44 -3.09 22.79
CA SER A 197 8.73 -2.91 23.45
C SER A 197 9.88 -3.37 22.55
N PRO A 198 11.14 -2.92 22.79
CA PRO A 198 12.24 -3.13 21.86
C PRO A 198 12.81 -4.56 21.82
N ILE A 199 12.42 -5.43 22.75
CA ILE A 199 13.03 -6.75 22.90
C ILE A 199 12.15 -7.83 22.30
N LEU A 200 12.57 -8.39 21.16
CA LEU A 200 11.99 -9.60 20.59
C LEU A 200 12.70 -10.84 21.16
N PRO A 201 12.00 -11.71 21.90
CA PRO A 201 12.61 -12.94 22.45
C PRO A 201 13.15 -13.83 21.34
N SER A 202 14.36 -14.39 21.54
CA SER A 202 15.00 -15.32 20.60
C SER A 202 15.00 -14.85 19.15
N LYS A 203 15.17 -13.55 18.90
CA LYS A 203 15.01 -12.91 17.59
C LYS A 203 15.67 -13.65 16.43
N ASN A 204 16.92 -14.13 16.63
CA ASN A 204 17.66 -14.83 15.57
C ASN A 204 17.02 -16.18 15.22
N ASN A 205 16.55 -16.94 16.21
CA ASN A 205 15.88 -18.20 15.99
C ASN A 205 14.49 -18.00 15.39
N PHE A 206 13.77 -16.94 15.81
CA PHE A 206 12.48 -16.56 15.20
C PHE A 206 12.65 -16.26 13.72
N VAL A 207 13.60 -15.39 13.35
CA VAL A 207 13.90 -15.07 11.94
C VAL A 207 14.31 -16.32 11.16
N LYS A 208 15.15 -17.18 11.73
CA LYS A 208 15.57 -18.45 11.10
C LYS A 208 14.38 -19.37 10.84
N ALA A 209 13.47 -19.52 11.81
CA ALA A 209 12.28 -20.33 11.67
C ALA A 209 11.32 -19.75 10.62
N LEU A 210 11.07 -18.45 10.63
CA LEU A 210 10.22 -17.77 9.68
C LEU A 210 10.77 -17.90 8.25
N ARG A 211 12.08 -17.69 8.05
CA ARG A 211 12.73 -17.83 6.75
C ARG A 211 12.84 -19.27 6.25
N LYS A 212 12.80 -20.25 7.14
CA LYS A 212 12.69 -21.66 6.74
C LYS A 212 11.34 -21.95 6.09
N LEU A 213 10.27 -21.29 6.52
CA LEU A 213 8.93 -21.40 5.94
C LEU A 213 8.81 -20.53 4.68
N HIS A 214 9.43 -19.36 4.70
CA HIS A 214 9.34 -18.33 3.63
C HIS A 214 10.74 -17.83 3.23
N PRO A 215 11.47 -18.56 2.38
CA PRO A 215 12.80 -18.18 1.92
C PRO A 215 12.82 -16.87 1.12
N GLU A 216 11.68 -16.44 0.58
CA GLU A 216 11.47 -15.20 -0.18
C GLU A 216 11.65 -13.95 0.69
N ILE A 217 11.60 -14.09 2.02
CA ILE A 217 11.83 -12.96 2.94
C ILE A 217 13.27 -12.50 2.83
N THR A 218 13.46 -11.31 2.26
CA THR A 218 14.76 -10.67 2.05
C THR A 218 15.17 -9.77 3.21
N THR A 219 14.20 -9.26 3.99
CA THR A 219 14.49 -8.41 5.14
C THR A 219 13.41 -8.51 6.22
N VAL A 220 13.84 -8.39 7.49
CA VAL A 220 12.96 -8.33 8.67
C VAL A 220 13.35 -7.14 9.51
N VAL A 221 12.37 -6.30 9.84
CA VAL A 221 12.53 -5.08 10.65
C VAL A 221 11.66 -5.19 11.89
N VAL A 222 12.17 -4.79 13.03
CA VAL A 222 11.39 -4.52 14.23
C VAL A 222 11.11 -3.02 14.28
N ASN A 223 9.85 -2.64 14.33
CA ASN A 223 9.40 -1.29 14.57
C ASN A 223 8.82 -1.23 15.99
N ILE A 224 9.16 -0.18 16.74
CA ILE A 224 8.73 -0.01 18.13
C ILE A 224 7.65 1.05 18.18
N ASN A 225 6.45 0.62 18.56
CA ASN A 225 5.32 1.48 18.84
C ASN A 225 4.83 1.23 20.27
N ASP A 226 5.37 1.99 21.20
CA ASP A 226 5.07 1.95 22.64
C ASP A 226 3.99 2.96 23.04
N LYS A 227 3.44 3.71 22.09
CA LYS A 227 2.42 4.75 22.32
C LYS A 227 1.01 4.19 22.15
N GLN A 228 0.07 4.69 22.92
CA GLN A 228 -1.37 4.50 22.66
C GLN A 228 -1.80 5.47 21.55
N THR A 229 -1.76 5.00 20.32
CA THR A 229 -2.04 5.79 19.11
C THR A 229 -2.65 4.91 18.03
N SER A 230 -3.44 5.51 17.14
CA SER A 230 -3.96 4.86 15.94
C SER A 230 -2.90 4.64 14.85
N MET A 231 -1.71 5.22 15.02
CA MET A 231 -0.60 5.01 14.09
C MET A 231 -0.05 3.59 14.25
N VAL A 232 0.06 2.88 13.14
CA VAL A 232 0.57 1.49 13.13
C VAL A 232 2.07 1.46 13.45
N LEU A 233 2.85 2.30 12.79
CA LEU A 233 4.31 2.33 12.93
C LEU A 233 4.74 3.42 13.91
N GLY A 234 5.60 3.04 14.84
CA GLY A 234 6.30 3.98 15.72
C GLY A 234 7.52 4.61 15.05
N GLU A 235 8.26 5.41 15.82
CA GLU A 235 9.40 6.18 15.29
C GLU A 235 10.68 5.35 15.14
N LYS A 236 10.92 4.41 16.05
CA LYS A 236 12.18 3.65 16.13
C LYS A 236 12.09 2.34 15.36
N GLU A 237 13.11 2.06 14.58
CA GLU A 237 13.24 0.83 13.80
C GLU A 237 14.60 0.18 14.00
N THR A 238 14.62 -1.14 13.98
CA THR A 238 15.84 -1.95 14.05
C THR A 238 15.76 -3.06 13.00
N VAL A 239 16.73 -3.10 12.11
CA VAL A 239 16.87 -4.20 11.15
C VAL A 239 17.42 -5.41 11.88
N ILE A 240 16.70 -6.53 11.86
CA ILE A 240 17.10 -7.78 12.49
C ILE A 240 17.52 -8.85 11.49
N TYR A 241 17.21 -8.63 10.20
CA TYR A 241 17.67 -9.44 9.08
C TYR A 241 17.62 -8.64 7.77
N GLY A 242 18.61 -8.84 6.89
CA GLY A 242 18.67 -8.22 5.56
C GLY A 242 19.03 -6.74 5.59
N LYS A 243 18.62 -6.02 4.55
CA LYS A 243 19.02 -4.62 4.29
C LYS A 243 18.08 -3.55 4.88
N GLY A 244 16.95 -3.96 5.47
CA GLY A 244 15.96 -3.04 6.08
C GLY A 244 15.03 -2.35 5.08
N TYR A 245 15.09 -2.71 3.82
CA TYR A 245 14.21 -2.24 2.75
C TYR A 245 14.10 -3.32 1.66
N ILE A 246 13.13 -3.16 0.78
CA ILE A 246 13.04 -3.93 -0.47
C ILE A 246 13.20 -2.99 -1.66
N GLU A 247 13.48 -3.56 -2.81
CA GLU A 247 13.50 -2.87 -4.09
C GLU A 247 12.39 -3.42 -4.97
N ASP A 248 11.81 -2.54 -5.78
CA ASP A 248 10.86 -2.94 -6.81
C ASP A 248 10.96 -2.02 -8.03
N THR A 249 10.49 -2.49 -9.17
CA THR A 249 10.49 -1.73 -10.41
C THR A 249 9.08 -1.26 -10.73
N LEU A 250 8.93 0.00 -11.16
CA LEU A 250 7.68 0.60 -11.60
C LEU A 250 7.95 1.47 -12.82
N CYS A 251 7.27 1.23 -13.94
CA CYS A 251 7.46 1.95 -15.21
C CYS A 251 8.94 2.07 -15.64
N GLY A 252 9.74 1.03 -15.39
CA GLY A 252 11.16 0.99 -15.75
C GLY A 252 12.13 1.65 -14.75
N CYS A 253 11.64 2.33 -13.70
CA CYS A 253 12.45 2.87 -12.62
C CYS A 253 12.49 1.91 -11.43
N THR A 254 13.64 1.76 -10.79
CA THR A 254 13.81 0.94 -9.57
C THR A 254 13.69 1.81 -8.33
N PHE A 255 12.83 1.41 -7.41
CA PHE A 255 12.55 2.14 -6.17
C PHE A 255 12.98 1.35 -4.94
N ARG A 256 13.64 2.04 -4.02
CA ARG A 256 13.83 1.59 -2.65
C ARG A 256 12.56 1.84 -1.86
N ILE A 257 12.06 0.82 -1.18
CA ILE A 257 10.83 0.85 -0.39
C ILE A 257 11.19 0.51 1.06
N SER A 258 11.18 1.51 1.92
CA SER A 258 11.42 1.35 3.37
C SER A 258 10.11 0.99 4.12
N PRO A 259 10.14 0.59 5.40
CA PRO A 259 8.92 0.30 6.17
C PRO A 259 7.90 1.44 6.16
N LYS A 260 8.34 2.68 6.24
CA LYS A 260 7.50 3.89 6.32
C LYS A 260 7.19 4.53 4.98
N SER A 261 7.92 4.20 3.90
CA SER A 261 7.70 4.79 2.58
C SER A 261 6.27 4.57 2.11
N PHE A 262 5.65 5.61 1.57
CA PHE A 262 4.46 5.42 0.75
C PHE A 262 4.86 4.78 -0.58
N TYR A 263 4.18 3.75 -0.97
CA TYR A 263 4.29 3.10 -2.28
C TYR A 263 2.93 2.55 -2.66
N GLN A 264 2.53 2.68 -3.90
CA GLN A 264 1.20 2.29 -4.37
C GLN A 264 0.97 0.79 -4.17
N VAL A 265 -0.20 0.44 -3.61
CA VAL A 265 -0.53 -0.93 -3.22
C VAL A 265 -1.00 -1.81 -4.38
N ASN A 266 -1.31 -1.21 -5.53
CA ASN A 266 -1.71 -1.89 -6.75
C ASN A 266 -0.72 -1.56 -7.88
N PRO A 267 0.40 -2.27 -8.00
CA PRO A 267 1.45 -1.95 -8.95
C PRO A 267 0.96 -2.00 -10.41
N VAL A 268 0.13 -2.96 -10.77
CA VAL A 268 -0.40 -3.12 -12.14
C VAL A 268 -1.19 -1.88 -12.58
N GLN A 269 -2.15 -1.43 -11.75
CA GLN A 269 -2.92 -0.23 -12.07
C GLN A 269 -2.11 1.05 -11.92
N THR A 270 -1.11 1.06 -11.08
CA THR A 270 -0.22 2.21 -10.92
C THR A 270 0.62 2.43 -12.18
N GLU A 271 1.14 1.38 -12.80
CA GLU A 271 1.86 1.49 -14.07
C GLU A 271 0.96 2.04 -15.18
N ILE A 272 -0.28 1.56 -15.27
CA ILE A 272 -1.27 2.05 -16.24
C ILE A 272 -1.57 3.53 -15.98
N LEU A 273 -1.82 3.91 -14.72
CA LEU A 273 -2.11 5.28 -14.30
C LEU A 273 -0.96 6.23 -14.62
N TYR A 274 0.27 5.87 -14.23
CA TYR A 274 1.43 6.72 -14.41
C TYR A 274 1.80 6.88 -15.89
N ASN A 275 1.81 5.79 -16.67
CA ASN A 275 2.02 5.86 -18.10
C ASN A 275 0.95 6.74 -18.80
N LYS A 276 -0.30 6.68 -18.30
CA LYS A 276 -1.39 7.53 -18.82
C LYS A 276 -1.16 9.00 -18.47
N ALA A 277 -0.78 9.30 -17.23
CA ALA A 277 -0.47 10.67 -16.79
C ALA A 277 0.68 11.28 -17.59
N ILE A 278 1.79 10.55 -17.76
CA ILE A 278 2.94 10.99 -18.56
C ILE A 278 2.54 11.19 -20.02
N THR A 279 1.71 10.32 -20.60
CA THR A 279 1.20 10.49 -21.96
C THR A 279 0.38 11.78 -22.10
N TYR A 280 -0.47 12.09 -21.11
CA TYR A 280 -1.29 13.31 -21.14
C TYR A 280 -0.48 14.57 -20.86
N ALA A 281 0.58 14.50 -20.07
CA ALA A 281 1.51 15.60 -19.88
C ALA A 281 2.18 16.05 -21.20
N GLY A 282 2.27 15.17 -22.20
CA GLY A 282 2.75 15.49 -23.54
C GLY A 282 4.20 15.98 -23.56
N LEU A 283 5.04 15.45 -22.68
CA LEU A 283 6.42 15.86 -22.50
C LEU A 283 7.25 15.63 -23.76
N THR A 284 8.08 16.61 -24.12
CA THR A 284 8.94 16.65 -25.33
C THR A 284 10.43 16.79 -25.01
N GLY A 285 10.80 16.83 -23.74
CA GLY A 285 12.16 17.08 -23.25
C GLY A 285 12.47 18.57 -23.05
N LYS A 286 11.48 19.43 -23.11
CA LYS A 286 11.64 20.89 -22.94
C LYS A 286 10.92 21.43 -21.72
N GLU A 287 10.02 20.65 -21.16
CA GLU A 287 9.10 21.05 -20.11
C GLU A 287 9.78 21.01 -18.73
N LYS A 288 9.43 21.99 -17.90
CA LYS A 288 9.64 22.02 -16.46
C LYS A 288 8.40 21.47 -15.76
N VAL A 289 8.57 20.40 -15.00
CA VAL A 289 7.49 19.66 -14.34
C VAL A 289 7.60 19.83 -12.83
N ILE A 290 6.47 20.01 -12.13
CA ILE A 290 6.39 19.89 -10.67
C ILE A 290 5.64 18.60 -10.32
N ASP A 291 6.28 17.72 -9.54
CA ASP A 291 5.64 16.64 -8.83
C ASP A 291 5.32 17.13 -7.40
N ALA A 292 4.14 17.71 -7.24
CA ALA A 292 3.65 18.20 -5.97
C ALA A 292 3.19 17.01 -5.10
N TYR A 293 3.66 16.96 -3.85
CA TYR A 293 3.45 15.81 -2.94
C TYR A 293 4.14 14.54 -3.45
N CYS A 294 5.38 14.66 -3.90
CA CYS A 294 6.10 13.63 -4.65
C CYS A 294 6.38 12.33 -3.86
N GLY A 295 6.23 12.33 -2.53
CA GLY A 295 6.54 11.18 -1.70
C GLY A 295 7.98 10.70 -1.90
N THR A 296 8.16 9.45 -2.32
CA THR A 296 9.48 8.88 -2.64
C THR A 296 9.92 9.15 -4.09
N GLY A 297 9.29 10.11 -4.77
CA GLY A 297 9.63 10.57 -6.11
C GLY A 297 9.12 9.66 -7.24
N THR A 298 8.08 8.86 -7.02
CA THR A 298 7.73 7.81 -7.98
C THR A 298 7.31 8.34 -9.34
N ILE A 299 6.42 9.33 -9.40
CA ILE A 299 5.93 9.84 -10.68
C ILE A 299 6.91 10.84 -11.31
N GLY A 300 7.57 11.68 -10.49
CA GLY A 300 8.59 12.62 -10.94
C GLY A 300 9.76 11.92 -11.62
N LEU A 301 10.30 10.88 -11.01
CA LEU A 301 11.41 10.09 -11.57
C LEU A 301 11.04 9.42 -12.90
N ILE A 302 9.80 8.95 -13.06
CA ILE A 302 9.31 8.39 -14.32
C ILE A 302 9.20 9.50 -15.37
N ALA A 303 8.69 10.68 -15.00
CA ALA A 303 8.56 11.84 -15.88
C ALA A 303 9.93 12.40 -16.32
N ALA A 304 10.94 12.30 -15.45
CA ALA A 304 12.28 12.88 -15.69
C ALA A 304 12.95 12.39 -16.97
N SER A 305 12.63 11.17 -17.43
CA SER A 305 13.14 10.63 -18.69
C SER A 305 12.63 11.36 -19.93
N GLN A 306 11.54 12.14 -19.81
CA GLN A 306 10.85 12.84 -20.90
C GLN A 306 10.73 14.35 -20.66
N ALA A 307 11.15 14.84 -19.50
CA ALA A 307 11.13 16.25 -19.13
C ALA A 307 12.52 16.88 -19.22
N LYS A 308 12.59 18.21 -19.36
CA LYS A 308 13.84 18.98 -19.24
C LYS A 308 14.31 18.99 -17.78
N GLU A 309 13.39 19.25 -16.87
CA GLU A 309 13.62 19.41 -15.45
C GLU A 309 12.39 18.97 -14.67
N VAL A 310 12.59 18.31 -13.53
CA VAL A 310 11.52 17.95 -12.60
C VAL A 310 11.84 18.52 -11.23
N ILE A 311 10.82 19.05 -10.57
CA ILE A 311 10.88 19.53 -9.18
C ILE A 311 9.94 18.68 -8.36
N GLY A 312 10.48 17.88 -7.45
CA GLY A 312 9.72 17.12 -6.46
C GLY A 312 9.57 17.90 -5.16
N VAL A 313 8.34 18.06 -4.66
CA VAL A 313 8.07 18.75 -3.40
C VAL A 313 7.35 17.81 -2.46
N GLU A 314 7.87 17.65 -1.23
CA GLU A 314 7.31 16.75 -0.24
C GLU A 314 7.56 17.28 1.18
N LEU A 315 6.53 17.21 2.03
CA LEU A 315 6.59 17.67 3.41
C LEU A 315 7.37 16.70 4.31
N ASN A 316 7.29 15.40 4.04
CA ASN A 316 7.93 14.36 4.84
C ASN A 316 9.42 14.24 4.48
N ARG A 317 10.28 14.67 5.40
CA ARG A 317 11.75 14.66 5.23
C ARG A 317 12.31 13.26 4.92
N ASP A 318 11.75 12.20 5.46
CA ASP A 318 12.26 10.85 5.23
C ASP A 318 11.85 10.34 3.84
N ALA A 319 10.68 10.72 3.34
CA ALA A 319 10.28 10.47 1.96
C ALA A 319 11.19 11.21 0.96
N VAL A 320 11.55 12.47 1.23
CA VAL A 320 12.52 13.24 0.42
C VAL A 320 13.89 12.54 0.38
N LYS A 321 14.38 12.00 1.50
CA LYS A 321 15.63 11.22 1.51
C LYS A 321 15.54 9.98 0.61
N ASP A 322 14.43 9.25 0.70
CA ASP A 322 14.20 8.08 -0.16
C ASP A 322 14.10 8.50 -1.64
N ALA A 323 13.46 9.62 -1.96
CA ALA A 323 13.38 10.17 -3.31
C ALA A 323 14.76 10.49 -3.90
N VAL A 324 15.63 11.16 -3.15
CA VAL A 324 17.03 11.43 -3.55
C VAL A 324 17.81 10.14 -3.79
N ILE A 325 17.63 9.13 -2.93
CA ILE A 325 18.26 7.82 -3.12
C ILE A 325 17.74 7.16 -4.41
N ASN A 326 16.44 7.24 -4.67
CA ASN A 326 15.81 6.67 -5.86
C ASN A 326 16.28 7.37 -7.13
N ALA A 327 16.43 8.70 -7.13
CA ALA A 327 16.99 9.44 -8.25
C ALA A 327 18.42 8.97 -8.59
N LYS A 328 19.28 8.87 -7.59
CA LYS A 328 20.66 8.37 -7.77
C LYS A 328 20.69 6.94 -8.31
N ARG A 329 19.82 6.07 -7.80
CA ARG A 329 19.70 4.66 -8.22
C ARG A 329 19.34 4.52 -9.70
N ASN A 330 18.49 5.40 -10.19
CA ASN A 330 18.05 5.42 -11.59
C ASN A 330 18.90 6.32 -12.50
N ASN A 331 20.03 6.86 -11.99
CA ASN A 331 20.89 7.80 -12.70
C ASN A 331 20.16 9.07 -13.21
N ILE A 332 19.10 9.49 -12.55
CA ILE A 332 18.33 10.68 -12.87
C ILE A 332 19.05 11.89 -12.26
N LYS A 333 19.36 12.88 -13.10
CA LYS A 333 20.14 14.08 -12.74
C LYS A 333 19.35 15.38 -12.92
N ASN A 334 18.22 15.33 -13.59
CA ASN A 334 17.36 16.47 -13.91
C ASN A 334 16.16 16.58 -13.00
N GLU A 335 16.18 15.95 -11.82
CA GLU A 335 15.16 16.12 -10.78
C GLU A 335 15.78 16.64 -9.50
N GLN A 336 15.14 17.66 -8.91
CA GLN A 336 15.51 18.28 -7.65
C GLN A 336 14.38 18.10 -6.64
N PHE A 337 14.73 17.82 -5.37
CA PHE A 337 13.74 17.57 -4.31
C PHE A 337 13.80 18.65 -3.24
N TYR A 338 12.62 19.15 -2.85
CA TYR A 338 12.45 20.14 -1.81
C TYR A 338 11.60 19.60 -0.67
N ASN A 339 12.11 19.75 0.56
CA ASN A 339 11.35 19.40 1.76
C ASN A 339 10.52 20.62 2.20
N ALA A 340 9.32 20.76 1.65
CA ALA A 340 8.46 21.92 1.83
C ALA A 340 6.98 21.54 1.71
N ASP A 341 6.11 22.45 2.16
CA ASP A 341 4.69 22.40 1.83
C ASP A 341 4.50 22.78 0.35
N ALA A 342 3.91 21.88 -0.43
CA ALA A 342 3.79 22.05 -1.88
C ALA A 342 2.97 23.28 -2.29
N GLY A 343 1.91 23.60 -1.51
CA GLY A 343 1.09 24.78 -1.77
C GLY A 343 1.88 26.08 -1.60
N LYS A 344 2.61 26.21 -0.48
CA LYS A 344 3.47 27.38 -0.24
C LYS A 344 4.60 27.49 -1.25
N PHE A 345 5.24 26.37 -1.56
CA PHE A 345 6.32 26.32 -2.55
C PHE A 345 5.87 26.81 -3.93
N MET A 346 4.69 26.39 -4.40
CA MET A 346 4.13 26.85 -5.67
C MET A 346 3.79 28.34 -5.67
N VAL A 347 3.31 28.90 -4.53
CA VAL A 347 3.08 30.34 -4.38
C VAL A 347 4.41 31.12 -4.48
N GLU A 348 5.46 30.66 -3.78
CA GLU A 348 6.79 31.27 -3.82
C GLU A 348 7.38 31.28 -5.25
N LEU A 349 7.22 30.16 -5.99
CA LEU A 349 7.66 30.11 -7.42
C LEU A 349 6.89 31.13 -8.27
N SER A 350 5.59 31.26 -8.05
CA SER A 350 4.76 32.24 -8.77
C SER A 350 5.18 33.69 -8.47
N GLU A 351 5.50 34.01 -7.21
CA GLU A 351 6.01 35.33 -6.81
C GLU A 351 7.38 35.65 -7.45
N GLN A 352 8.21 34.64 -7.68
CA GLN A 352 9.49 34.75 -8.38
C GLN A 352 9.35 34.79 -9.91
N ASN A 353 8.11 34.76 -10.45
CA ASN A 353 7.80 34.66 -11.88
C ASN A 353 8.41 33.41 -12.56
N GLU A 354 8.67 32.35 -11.80
CA GLU A 354 9.11 31.07 -12.34
C GLU A 354 7.94 30.38 -13.07
N LYS A 355 8.21 29.98 -14.31
CA LYS A 355 7.22 29.28 -15.15
C LYS A 355 7.39 27.78 -15.08
N VAL A 356 6.30 27.09 -14.96
CA VAL A 356 6.20 25.63 -14.95
C VAL A 356 5.22 25.22 -16.04
N ASP A 357 5.54 24.17 -16.77
CA ASP A 357 4.72 23.73 -17.91
C ASP A 357 3.68 22.69 -17.48
N VAL A 358 4.01 21.85 -16.47
CA VAL A 358 3.16 20.76 -15.97
C VAL A 358 3.27 20.65 -14.44
N VAL A 359 2.13 20.46 -13.77
CA VAL A 359 2.03 20.17 -12.33
C VAL A 359 1.27 18.88 -12.13
#